data_c0ee1d6a414f0a3b0051d54f50946c89
#
_entry.id   c0ee1d6a414f0a3b0051d54f50946c89
#
_cell.length_a   1.000
_cell.length_b   1.000
_cell.length_c   1.000
_cell.angle_alpha   90.00
_cell.angle_beta   90.00
_cell.angle_gamma   90.00
#
_symmetry.space_group_name_H-M   'P 1'
#
loop_
_entity.id
_entity.type
_entity.pdbx_description
1 polymer ?
#
loop_
_entity_poly.entity_id
_entity_poly.type
_entity_poly.pdbx_seq_one_letter_code
_entity_poly.pdbx_strand_id
1 'polypeptide(L)'
;MLYLIPTIVGMLLVLPLGRSIVTPFSEKYTSLATERGRIFFGLIVTCIAGAAVSFQTLWISSKVSEGGNFCSSNTVFSCDDVIGNAEYNVDPILGLPWGGIGAATFCILLYLVYSSSKEPNADWVTLHLKLGALATFTGFFVIALLVYYEIQMEKICQYCTTAHIANVAAFIGFFRLVRMNDSNAWNES
;
A
#
# COMPACT_ATOMS: atom_id res chain seq x y z
N MET A 1 5.14 14.00 4.40
CA MET A 1 5.87 12.93 5.13
C MET A 1 5.03 12.18 6.17
N LEU A 2 3.83 12.66 6.51
CA LEU A 2 2.97 12.03 7.52
C LEU A 2 2.63 10.55 7.22
N TYR A 3 2.35 10.22 5.96
CA TYR A 3 1.97 8.85 5.53
C TYR A 3 3.14 7.87 5.41
N LEU A 4 4.37 8.38 5.30
CA LEU A 4 5.56 7.54 5.20
C LEU A 4 5.82 6.76 6.49
N ILE A 5 5.56 7.36 7.65
CA ILE A 5 5.77 6.72 8.95
C ILE A 5 4.91 5.45 9.10
N PRO A 6 3.56 5.51 8.96
CA PRO A 6 2.75 4.29 9.07
C PRO A 6 3.06 3.28 7.96
N THR A 7 3.45 3.71 6.76
CA THR A 7 3.88 2.80 5.69
C THR A 7 5.14 2.03 6.09
N ILE A 8 6.16 2.71 6.65
CA ILE A 8 7.38 2.07 7.13
C ILE A 8 7.08 1.13 8.31
N VAL A 9 6.24 1.56 9.26
CA VAL A 9 5.84 0.71 10.38
C VAL A 9 5.14 -0.55 9.89
N GLY A 10 4.18 -0.42 8.98
CA GLY A 10 3.50 -1.56 8.37
C GLY A 10 4.47 -2.50 7.64
N MET A 11 5.39 -1.95 6.86
CA MET A 11 6.44 -2.72 6.17
C MET A 11 7.34 -3.48 7.16
N LEU A 12 7.81 -2.83 8.22
CA LEU A 12 8.63 -3.48 9.24
C LEU A 12 7.90 -4.62 9.93
N LEU A 13 6.61 -4.44 10.22
CA LEU A 13 5.76 -5.48 10.82
C LEU A 13 5.56 -6.68 9.90
N VAL A 14 5.45 -6.45 8.60
CA VAL A 14 5.34 -7.52 7.59
C VAL A 14 6.64 -8.31 7.48
N LEU A 15 7.80 -7.68 7.63
CA LEU A 15 9.12 -8.31 7.54
C LEU A 15 9.45 -9.14 8.80
N PRO A 16 10.41 -10.10 8.71
CA PRO A 16 10.87 -10.87 9.88
C PRO A 16 11.38 -10.00 11.04
N LEU A 17 11.98 -8.85 10.70
CA LEU A 17 12.47 -7.84 11.67
C LEU A 17 11.36 -7.31 12.60
N GLY A 18 10.11 -7.32 12.16
CA GLY A 18 8.96 -6.90 12.96
C GLY A 18 8.77 -7.73 14.24
N ARG A 19 9.31 -8.95 14.31
CA ARG A 19 9.24 -9.78 15.51
C ARG A 19 9.90 -9.07 16.71
N SER A 20 11.08 -8.52 16.50
CA SER A 20 11.82 -7.81 17.58
C SER A 20 11.11 -6.52 18.02
N ILE A 21 10.40 -5.85 17.11
CA ILE A 21 9.67 -4.61 17.41
C ILE A 21 8.43 -4.90 18.25
N VAL A 22 7.77 -6.03 18.01
CA VAL A 22 6.48 -6.38 18.62
C VAL A 22 6.66 -7.11 19.96
N THR A 23 7.83 -7.72 20.22
CA THR A 23 8.09 -8.48 21.46
C THR A 23 7.61 -7.75 22.73
N PRO A 24 7.88 -6.45 22.96
CA PRO A 24 7.43 -5.77 24.18
C PRO A 24 5.90 -5.58 24.25
N PHE A 25 5.18 -5.69 23.13
CA PHE A 25 3.73 -5.53 23.05
C PHE A 25 2.98 -6.86 22.96
N SER A 26 3.68 -7.97 22.72
CA SER A 26 3.10 -9.29 22.51
C SER A 26 2.39 -9.85 23.76
N GLU A 27 2.84 -9.48 24.95
CA GLU A 27 2.16 -9.85 26.20
C GLU A 27 0.78 -9.24 26.35
N LYS A 28 0.60 -8.02 25.81
CA LYS A 28 -0.68 -7.29 25.89
C LYS A 28 -1.62 -7.63 24.75
N TYR A 29 -1.07 -7.93 23.56
CA TYR A 29 -1.84 -8.20 22.35
C TYR A 29 -1.48 -9.57 21.78
N THR A 30 -2.22 -10.59 22.18
CA THR A 30 -2.00 -11.99 21.78
C THR A 30 -2.00 -12.21 20.27
N SER A 31 -2.77 -11.40 19.51
CA SER A 31 -2.78 -11.43 18.05
C SER A 31 -1.44 -11.02 17.41
N LEU A 32 -0.62 -10.23 18.12
CA LEU A 32 0.71 -9.82 17.64
C LEU A 32 1.80 -10.81 18.04
N ALA A 33 1.52 -11.73 18.96
CA ALA A 33 2.47 -12.74 19.39
C ALA A 33 2.76 -13.77 18.29
N THR A 34 1.80 -14.02 17.40
CA THR A 34 1.94 -14.94 16.29
C THR A 34 2.49 -14.26 15.04
N GLU A 35 3.23 -15.02 14.21
CA GLU A 35 3.75 -14.48 12.94
C GLU A 35 2.63 -14.06 12.02
N ARG A 36 1.61 -14.89 11.88
CA ARG A 36 0.41 -14.62 11.09
C ARG A 36 -0.29 -13.34 11.51
N GLY A 37 -0.59 -13.22 12.81
CA GLY A 37 -1.31 -12.04 13.33
C GLY A 37 -0.51 -10.75 13.16
N ARG A 38 0.82 -10.80 13.34
CA ARG A 38 1.72 -9.68 13.10
C ARG A 38 1.70 -9.23 11.63
N ILE A 39 1.74 -10.18 10.67
CA ILE A 39 1.68 -9.87 9.25
C ILE A 39 0.32 -9.28 8.89
N PHE A 40 -0.79 -9.83 9.38
CA PHE A 40 -2.11 -9.26 9.20
C PHE A 40 -2.19 -7.81 9.69
N PHE A 41 -1.70 -7.54 10.90
CA PHE A 41 -1.69 -6.20 11.46
C PHE A 41 -0.82 -5.23 10.62
N GLY A 42 0.38 -5.67 10.23
CA GLY A 42 1.27 -4.90 9.35
C GLY A 42 0.62 -4.57 8.00
N LEU A 43 -0.08 -5.52 7.39
CA LEU A 43 -0.84 -5.33 6.16
C LEU A 43 -2.00 -4.33 6.33
N ILE A 44 -2.76 -4.42 7.42
CA ILE A 44 -3.85 -3.48 7.71
C ILE A 44 -3.30 -2.06 7.81
N VAL A 45 -2.21 -1.84 8.58
CA VAL A 45 -1.56 -0.54 8.70
C VAL A 45 -1.07 -0.04 7.34
N THR A 46 -0.43 -0.90 6.55
CA THR A 46 0.07 -0.58 5.20
C THR A 46 -1.06 -0.20 4.25
N CYS A 47 -2.16 -0.96 4.24
CA CYS A 47 -3.31 -0.68 3.36
C CYS A 47 -4.02 0.62 3.75
N ILE A 48 -4.16 0.91 5.05
CA ILE A 48 -4.70 2.20 5.54
C ILE A 48 -3.80 3.36 5.09
N ALA A 49 -2.47 3.23 5.26
CA ALA A 49 -1.53 4.26 4.84
C ALA A 49 -1.55 4.47 3.31
N GLY A 50 -1.59 3.37 2.53
CA GLY A 50 -1.70 3.41 1.08
C GLY A 50 -3.01 4.04 0.60
N ALA A 51 -4.14 3.71 1.21
CA ALA A 51 -5.42 4.35 0.92
C ALA A 51 -5.36 5.85 1.24
N ALA A 52 -4.89 6.21 2.43
CA ALA A 52 -4.83 7.60 2.88
C ALA A 52 -3.94 8.46 1.96
N VAL A 53 -2.75 7.98 1.58
CA VAL A 53 -1.88 8.71 0.65
C VAL A 53 -2.49 8.81 -0.75
N SER A 54 -3.20 7.79 -1.21
CA SER A 54 -3.89 7.81 -2.51
C SER A 54 -5.07 8.79 -2.52
N PHE A 55 -5.84 8.86 -1.45
CA PHE A 55 -6.86 9.91 -1.27
C PHE A 55 -6.24 11.32 -1.24
N GLN A 56 -5.08 11.47 -0.59
CA GLN A 56 -4.36 12.75 -0.59
C GLN A 56 -3.92 13.16 -2.00
N THR A 57 -3.40 12.23 -2.81
CA THR A 57 -3.04 12.55 -4.21
C THR A 57 -4.26 12.91 -5.05
N LEU A 58 -5.39 12.24 -4.84
CA LEU A 58 -6.65 12.57 -5.50
C LEU A 58 -7.14 13.97 -5.12
N TRP A 59 -7.06 14.31 -3.81
CA TRP A 59 -7.41 15.64 -3.34
C TRP A 59 -6.50 16.74 -3.92
N ILE A 60 -5.17 16.51 -3.95
CA ILE A 60 -4.20 17.42 -4.57
C ILE A 60 -4.54 17.62 -6.06
N SER A 61 -4.80 16.53 -6.80
CA SER A 61 -5.20 16.60 -8.20
C SER A 61 -6.39 17.52 -8.42
N SER A 62 -7.44 17.42 -7.58
CA SER A 62 -8.60 18.28 -7.67
C SER A 62 -8.28 19.76 -7.37
N LYS A 63 -7.37 20.00 -6.42
CA LYS A 63 -6.99 21.37 -6.03
C LYS A 63 -6.04 22.04 -7.00
N VAL A 64 -5.13 21.30 -7.61
CA VAL A 64 -4.25 21.82 -8.66
C VAL A 64 -5.05 22.18 -9.91
N SER A 65 -6.08 21.43 -10.26
CA SER A 65 -6.99 21.77 -11.35
C SER A 65 -7.77 23.09 -11.12
N GLU A 66 -7.95 23.49 -9.85
CA GLU A 66 -8.54 24.78 -9.45
C GLU A 66 -7.49 25.92 -9.38
N GLY A 67 -6.23 25.67 -9.75
CA GLY A 67 -5.13 26.66 -9.73
C GLY A 67 -4.40 26.76 -8.39
N GLY A 68 -4.60 25.81 -7.46
CA GLY A 68 -3.87 25.74 -6.20
C GLY A 68 -2.45 25.17 -6.37
N ASN A 69 -1.55 25.51 -5.43
CA ASN A 69 -0.19 24.98 -5.35
C ASN A 69 0.06 24.50 -3.92
N PHE A 70 0.20 23.17 -3.72
CA PHE A 70 0.16 22.56 -2.40
C PHE A 70 1.39 21.71 -2.04
N CYS A 71 2.20 21.32 -3.02
CA CYS A 71 3.23 20.31 -2.81
C CYS A 71 4.54 20.54 -3.56
N SER A 72 4.77 21.72 -4.13
CA SER A 72 6.05 22.03 -4.77
C SER A 72 7.04 22.48 -3.70
N SER A 73 8.14 21.73 -3.51
CA SER A 73 9.18 22.07 -2.54
C SER A 73 10.46 22.59 -3.19
N ASN A 74 10.77 22.14 -4.41
CA ASN A 74 11.92 22.59 -5.20
C ASN A 74 11.78 22.13 -6.66
N THR A 75 12.83 22.37 -7.47
CA THR A 75 12.82 22.04 -8.91
C THR A 75 12.69 20.56 -9.24
N VAL A 76 13.05 19.66 -8.33
CA VAL A 76 13.00 18.20 -8.54
C VAL A 76 11.82 17.56 -7.80
N PHE A 77 11.54 17.99 -6.56
CA PHE A 77 10.43 17.45 -5.76
C PHE A 77 9.19 18.35 -5.92
N SER A 78 8.31 17.97 -6.82
CA SER A 78 7.06 18.69 -7.07
C SER A 78 5.92 17.70 -7.32
N CYS A 79 5.06 17.51 -6.32
CA CYS A 79 3.87 16.71 -6.51
C CYS A 79 2.83 17.44 -7.36
N ASP A 80 2.79 18.77 -7.30
CA ASP A 80 1.82 19.55 -8.09
C ASP A 80 2.07 19.39 -9.58
N ASP A 81 3.35 19.39 -10.02
CA ASP A 81 3.71 19.17 -11.42
C ASP A 81 3.38 17.74 -11.89
N VAL A 82 3.57 16.73 -11.03
CA VAL A 82 3.30 15.33 -11.36
C VAL A 82 1.80 15.03 -11.31
N ILE A 83 1.14 15.39 -10.20
CA ILE A 83 -0.27 15.07 -9.95
C ILE A 83 -1.20 16.01 -10.75
N GLY A 84 -0.78 17.25 -11.02
CA GLY A 84 -1.53 18.22 -11.82
C GLY A 84 -1.40 18.00 -13.33
N ASN A 85 -0.50 17.16 -13.81
CA ASN A 85 -0.31 16.91 -15.22
C ASN A 85 -1.44 16.02 -15.76
N ALA A 86 -2.33 16.61 -16.58
CA ALA A 86 -3.48 15.90 -17.13
C ALA A 86 -3.10 14.74 -18.07
N GLU A 87 -1.92 14.78 -18.70
CA GLU A 87 -1.44 13.74 -19.61
C GLU A 87 -0.94 12.51 -18.85
N TYR A 88 -0.22 12.70 -17.73
CA TYR A 88 0.44 11.61 -17.01
C TYR A 88 -0.28 11.18 -15.74
N ASN A 89 -1.15 12.01 -15.17
CA ASN A 89 -1.90 11.70 -13.94
C ASN A 89 -3.18 10.89 -14.18
N VAL A 90 -3.52 10.60 -15.42
CA VAL A 90 -4.75 9.89 -15.79
C VAL A 90 -4.40 8.56 -16.45
N ASP A 91 -5.08 7.49 -16.04
CA ASP A 91 -4.96 6.17 -16.66
C ASP A 91 -5.46 6.24 -18.12
N PRO A 92 -4.67 5.79 -19.09
CA PRO A 92 -5.02 5.92 -20.51
C PRO A 92 -6.19 5.02 -20.94
N ILE A 93 -6.57 4.03 -20.15
CA ILE A 93 -7.64 3.08 -20.46
C ILE A 93 -8.95 3.51 -19.82
N LEU A 94 -8.93 3.83 -18.53
CA LEU A 94 -10.13 4.13 -17.75
C LEU A 94 -10.44 5.63 -17.68
N GLY A 95 -9.46 6.49 -18.02
CA GLY A 95 -9.62 7.94 -17.89
C GLY A 95 -9.75 8.43 -16.44
N LEU A 96 -9.29 7.63 -15.47
CA LEU A 96 -9.38 7.95 -14.05
C LEU A 96 -8.02 8.43 -13.49
N PRO A 97 -8.01 9.38 -12.55
CA PRO A 97 -6.78 9.78 -11.88
C PRO A 97 -6.14 8.59 -11.13
N TRP A 98 -4.82 8.45 -11.23
CA TRP A 98 -4.09 7.35 -10.56
C TRP A 98 -4.31 7.31 -9.05
N GLY A 99 -4.48 8.47 -8.41
CA GLY A 99 -4.85 8.54 -6.98
C GLY A 99 -6.18 7.85 -6.68
N GLY A 100 -7.18 7.97 -7.57
CA GLY A 100 -8.47 7.29 -7.43
C GLY A 100 -8.36 5.77 -7.57
N ILE A 101 -7.59 5.31 -8.57
CA ILE A 101 -7.32 3.87 -8.78
C ILE A 101 -6.57 3.30 -7.56
N GLY A 102 -5.54 4.01 -7.09
CA GLY A 102 -4.78 3.61 -5.90
C GLY A 102 -5.65 3.53 -4.64
N ALA A 103 -6.49 4.54 -4.39
CA ALA A 103 -7.41 4.55 -3.25
C ALA A 103 -8.38 3.36 -3.29
N ALA A 104 -9.03 3.10 -4.43
CA ALA A 104 -9.92 1.95 -4.60
C ALA A 104 -9.18 0.63 -4.38
N THR A 105 -7.98 0.47 -4.95
CA THR A 105 -7.17 -0.73 -4.80
C THR A 105 -6.81 -0.98 -3.33
N PHE A 106 -6.29 0.02 -2.62
CA PHE A 106 -5.93 -0.15 -1.20
C PHE A 106 -7.14 -0.37 -0.30
N CYS A 107 -8.32 0.18 -0.62
CA CYS A 107 -9.56 -0.14 0.09
C CYS A 107 -9.98 -1.60 -0.13
N ILE A 108 -9.87 -2.12 -1.35
CA ILE A 108 -10.13 -3.53 -1.64
C ILE A 108 -9.12 -4.42 -0.90
N LEU A 109 -7.82 -4.11 -0.96
CA LEU A 109 -6.78 -4.85 -0.23
C LEU A 109 -7.03 -4.84 1.29
N LEU A 110 -7.46 -3.69 1.83
CA LEU A 110 -7.83 -3.57 3.24
C LEU A 110 -9.00 -4.47 3.59
N TYR A 111 -10.02 -4.54 2.74
CA TYR A 111 -11.15 -5.47 2.94
C TYR A 111 -10.67 -6.93 2.93
N LEU A 112 -9.86 -7.33 1.94
CA LEU A 112 -9.36 -8.70 1.83
C LEU A 112 -8.54 -9.11 3.05
N VAL A 113 -7.63 -8.26 3.52
CA VAL A 113 -6.78 -8.56 4.67
C VAL A 113 -7.57 -8.52 5.98
N TYR A 114 -8.48 -7.55 6.15
CA TYR A 114 -9.28 -7.42 7.35
C TYR A 114 -10.23 -8.60 7.53
N SER A 115 -10.99 -8.97 6.49
CA SER A 115 -11.87 -10.13 6.53
C SER A 115 -11.09 -11.42 6.84
N SER A 116 -9.96 -11.66 6.16
CA SER A 116 -9.10 -12.82 6.41
C SER A 116 -8.51 -12.85 7.83
N SER A 117 -8.25 -11.68 8.43
CA SER A 117 -7.75 -11.60 9.80
C SER A 117 -8.81 -11.94 10.85
N LYS A 118 -10.09 -11.72 10.55
CA LYS A 118 -11.22 -12.02 11.44
C LYS A 118 -11.59 -13.50 11.46
N GLU A 119 -11.56 -14.13 10.30
CA GLU A 119 -11.93 -15.54 10.12
C GLU A 119 -10.82 -16.31 9.39
N PRO A 120 -9.64 -16.48 10.02
CA PRO A 120 -8.46 -16.98 9.32
C PRO A 120 -8.56 -18.44 8.86
N ASN A 121 -9.54 -19.19 9.35
CA ASN A 121 -9.74 -20.60 9.00
C ASN A 121 -10.92 -20.80 8.03
N ALA A 122 -11.52 -19.73 7.49
CA ALA A 122 -12.60 -19.83 6.52
C ALA A 122 -12.07 -20.27 5.14
N ASP A 123 -12.86 -21.05 4.40
CA ASP A 123 -12.50 -21.63 3.10
C ASP A 123 -12.12 -20.56 2.04
N TRP A 124 -12.70 -19.38 2.13
CA TRP A 124 -12.46 -18.27 1.21
C TRP A 124 -11.15 -17.50 1.49
N VAL A 125 -10.48 -17.71 2.63
CA VAL A 125 -9.24 -16.98 3.00
C VAL A 125 -8.14 -17.19 1.96
N THR A 126 -7.94 -18.43 1.51
CA THR A 126 -6.96 -18.73 0.46
C THR A 126 -7.17 -17.91 -0.80
N LEU A 127 -8.43 -17.74 -1.22
CA LEU A 127 -8.77 -16.91 -2.38
C LEU A 127 -8.46 -15.44 -2.14
N HIS A 128 -8.84 -14.89 -0.98
CA HIS A 128 -8.56 -13.51 -0.63
C HIS A 128 -7.07 -13.19 -0.61
N LEU A 129 -6.26 -14.07 -0.02
CA LEU A 129 -4.80 -13.90 0.03
C LEU A 129 -4.18 -13.94 -1.37
N LYS A 130 -4.61 -14.87 -2.23
CA LYS A 130 -4.14 -14.98 -3.61
C LYS A 130 -4.57 -13.77 -4.46
N LEU A 131 -5.80 -13.29 -4.30
CA LEU A 131 -6.28 -12.07 -4.96
C LEU A 131 -5.48 -10.83 -4.51
N GLY A 132 -5.20 -10.69 -3.21
CA GLY A 132 -4.37 -9.61 -2.69
C GLY A 132 -2.94 -9.66 -3.24
N ALA A 133 -2.33 -10.85 -3.29
CA ALA A 133 -1.01 -11.04 -3.88
C ALA A 133 -1.00 -10.71 -5.38
N LEU A 134 -2.01 -11.15 -6.13
CA LEU A 134 -2.12 -10.87 -7.57
C LEU A 134 -2.33 -9.38 -7.83
N ALA A 135 -3.23 -8.72 -7.10
CA ALA A 135 -3.49 -7.30 -7.25
C ALA A 135 -2.25 -6.44 -6.97
N THR A 136 -1.53 -6.76 -5.87
CA THR A 136 -0.29 -6.04 -5.54
C THR A 136 0.85 -6.36 -6.51
N PHE A 137 0.91 -7.58 -7.05
CA PHE A 137 1.85 -7.92 -8.13
C PHE A 137 1.56 -7.11 -9.40
N THR A 138 0.30 -7.01 -9.81
CA THR A 138 -0.11 -6.15 -10.94
C THR A 138 0.26 -4.68 -10.69
N GLY A 139 0.22 -4.23 -9.45
CA GLY A 139 0.67 -2.91 -9.04
C GLY A 139 2.11 -2.58 -9.40
N PHE A 140 3.03 -3.57 -9.53
CA PHE A 140 4.41 -3.31 -9.98
C PHE A 140 4.48 -2.79 -11.42
N PHE A 141 3.59 -3.23 -12.31
CA PHE A 141 3.53 -2.72 -13.68
C PHE A 141 3.05 -1.27 -13.70
N VAL A 142 2.08 -0.94 -12.84
CA VAL A 142 1.62 0.45 -12.66
C VAL A 142 2.74 1.32 -12.09
N ILE A 143 3.46 0.84 -11.07
CA ILE A 143 4.62 1.54 -10.50
C ILE A 143 5.67 1.81 -11.57
N ALA A 144 6.02 0.81 -12.39
CA ALA A 144 7.00 0.97 -13.45
C ALA A 144 6.56 2.06 -14.46
N LEU A 145 5.28 2.10 -14.83
CA LEU A 145 4.72 3.13 -15.70
C LEU A 145 4.79 4.52 -15.04
N LEU A 146 4.39 4.64 -13.77
CA LEU A 146 4.38 5.93 -13.08
C LEU A 146 5.80 6.46 -12.84
N VAL A 147 6.76 5.59 -12.50
CA VAL A 147 8.18 5.96 -12.39
C VAL A 147 8.73 6.41 -13.75
N TYR A 148 8.34 5.75 -14.85
CA TYR A 148 8.69 6.20 -16.19
C TYR A 148 8.16 7.63 -16.47
N TYR A 149 6.92 7.94 -16.09
CA TYR A 149 6.37 9.29 -16.21
C TYR A 149 7.11 10.32 -15.36
N GLU A 150 7.48 9.98 -14.11
CA GLU A 150 8.28 10.86 -13.24
C GLU A 150 9.66 11.18 -13.87
N ILE A 151 10.29 10.18 -14.52
CA ILE A 151 11.56 10.38 -15.25
C ILE A 151 11.36 11.30 -16.44
N GLN A 152 10.29 11.14 -17.24
CA GLN A 152 10.02 12.00 -18.39
C GLN A 152 9.76 13.46 -17.98
N MET A 153 9.14 13.67 -16.83
CA MET A 153 8.87 15.01 -16.30
C MET A 153 10.07 15.61 -15.54
N GLU A 154 11.12 14.82 -15.28
CA GLU A 154 12.24 15.18 -14.38
C GLU A 154 11.76 15.64 -12.99
N LYS A 155 10.65 15.08 -12.52
CA LYS A 155 9.99 15.41 -11.26
C LYS A 155 9.70 14.16 -10.45
N ILE A 156 9.82 14.26 -9.13
CA ILE A 156 9.52 13.18 -8.19
C ILE A 156 8.36 13.60 -7.27
N CYS A 157 7.36 12.74 -7.20
CA CYS A 157 6.22 12.91 -6.31
C CYS A 157 6.42 12.09 -5.03
N GLN A 158 6.66 12.72 -3.90
CA GLN A 158 6.87 12.04 -2.62
C GLN A 158 5.63 11.24 -2.13
N TYR A 159 4.43 11.68 -2.48
CA TYR A 159 3.19 10.93 -2.17
C TYR A 159 3.07 9.69 -3.05
N CYS A 160 3.38 9.80 -4.35
CA CYS A 160 3.41 8.67 -5.27
C CYS A 160 4.43 7.62 -4.82
N THR A 161 5.65 8.06 -4.48
CA THR A 161 6.70 7.17 -3.92
C THR A 161 6.22 6.46 -2.65
N THR A 162 5.50 7.15 -1.76
CA THR A 162 4.95 6.53 -0.54
C THR A 162 3.91 5.45 -0.88
N ALA A 163 3.03 5.69 -1.86
CA ALA A 163 2.07 4.70 -2.35
C ALA A 163 2.77 3.48 -3.00
N HIS A 164 3.86 3.72 -3.74
CA HIS A 164 4.68 2.64 -4.30
C HIS A 164 5.29 1.75 -3.21
N ILE A 165 5.87 2.35 -2.16
CA ILE A 165 6.41 1.61 -1.01
C ILE A 165 5.30 0.82 -0.30
N ALA A 166 4.11 1.40 -0.14
CA ALA A 166 2.96 0.70 0.44
C ALA A 166 2.56 -0.52 -0.38
N ASN A 167 2.55 -0.43 -1.73
CA ASN A 167 2.26 -1.57 -2.60
C ASN A 167 3.31 -2.68 -2.48
N VAL A 168 4.61 -2.33 -2.43
CA VAL A 168 5.70 -3.31 -2.21
C VAL A 168 5.53 -4.02 -0.87
N ALA A 169 5.28 -3.27 0.20
CA ALA A 169 5.06 -3.84 1.52
C ALA A 169 3.83 -4.75 1.56
N ALA A 170 2.73 -4.34 0.91
CA ALA A 170 1.51 -5.13 0.81
C ALA A 170 1.77 -6.44 0.02
N PHE A 171 2.50 -6.37 -1.10
CA PHE A 171 2.87 -7.58 -1.86
C PHE A 171 3.66 -8.57 -1.01
N ILE A 172 4.69 -8.11 -0.29
CA ILE A 172 5.49 -8.97 0.60
C ILE A 172 4.59 -9.63 1.65
N GLY A 173 3.66 -8.87 2.25
CA GLY A 173 2.75 -9.37 3.27
C GLY A 173 1.78 -10.42 2.75
N PHE A 174 1.08 -10.14 1.66
CA PHE A 174 0.18 -11.11 1.03
C PHE A 174 0.92 -12.36 0.56
N PHE A 175 2.08 -12.20 -0.07
CA PHE A 175 2.89 -13.33 -0.54
C PHE A 175 3.35 -14.23 0.62
N ARG A 176 3.77 -13.64 1.74
CA ARG A 176 4.12 -14.41 2.95
C ARG A 176 2.93 -15.16 3.52
N LEU A 177 1.76 -14.52 3.62
CA LEU A 177 0.54 -15.19 4.09
C LEU A 177 0.11 -16.32 3.15
N VAL A 178 0.20 -16.14 1.83
CA VAL A 178 -0.05 -17.23 0.86
C VAL A 178 0.88 -18.39 1.11
N ARG A 179 2.19 -18.15 1.26
CA ARG A 179 3.16 -19.21 1.53
C ARG A 179 2.91 -19.93 2.87
N MET A 180 2.52 -19.18 3.91
CA MET A 180 2.17 -19.78 5.20
C MET A 180 0.90 -20.63 5.08
N ASN A 181 -0.09 -20.19 4.31
CA ASN A 181 -1.34 -20.92 4.10
C ASN A 181 -1.14 -22.18 3.26
N ASP A 182 -0.27 -22.15 2.25
CA ASP A 182 0.06 -23.32 1.42
C ASP A 182 1.01 -24.31 2.15
N SER A 183 1.72 -23.88 3.18
CA SER A 183 2.50 -24.72 4.09
C SER A 183 1.73 -24.90 5.39
N ASN A 184 1.89 -26.03 6.09
CA ASN A 184 1.21 -26.28 7.38
C ASN A 184 1.55 -25.26 8.49
N ALA A 185 2.43 -24.29 8.22
CA ALA A 185 2.80 -23.22 9.14
C ALA A 185 1.61 -22.28 9.50
N TRP A 186 0.50 -22.36 8.79
CA TRP A 186 -0.71 -21.57 9.08
C TRP A 186 -1.31 -21.90 10.45
N ASN A 187 -1.30 -23.15 10.85
CA ASN A 187 -1.90 -23.63 12.10
C ASN A 187 -0.93 -23.60 13.28
N GLU A 188 0.37 -23.46 13.03
CA GLU A 188 1.42 -23.41 14.04
C GLU A 188 1.75 -21.98 14.49
N SER A 189 1.13 -20.98 13.89
CA SER A 189 1.45 -19.55 14.10
C SER A 189 0.38 -18.80 14.88
#